data_bf1fe9bde81cd77cf75c94a2e1d9016e
#
_entry.id   bf1fe9bde81cd77cf75c94a2e1d9016e
#
_cell.length_a   1.000
_cell.length_b   1.000
_cell.length_c   1.000
_cell.angle_alpha   90.00
_cell.angle_beta   90.00
_cell.angle_gamma   90.00
#
_symmetry.space_group_name_H-M   'P 1'
#
loop_
_entity.id
_entity.type
_entity.pdbx_description
1 polymer ?
#
loop_
_entity_poly.entity_id
_entity_poly.type
_entity_poly.pdbx_seq_one_letter_code
_entity_poly.pdbx_strand_id
1 'polypeptide(L)'
;MNGNLKHTGLILLSGVDAPGITEMLFRVLTPFQIEIVDFEQVVIRDRLLLTVLIKFDQAHQSAIEDDVTNAFKDSGIDLAMDFAPGDHTSGKNSNLHLVVLAEQIRPIAIAKIANLIQKYKGNIDRVRRTSDHPIIALEFDITAKFDEDSLKLLQREFAAISNDYRIDIAVQKTGLIRRAKRVVLLDMDSTLIQQEVIDLLADKVGVGEKVSKITESAMRGDIDFTTSLKERVALLA
;
A
#
# COMPACT_ATOMS: atom_id res chain seq x y z
N MET A 1 13.80 -32.00 -18.07
CA MET A 1 14.97 -32.38 -17.24
C MET A 1 14.95 -31.44 -16.03
N ASN A 2 14.27 -31.85 -14.95
CA ASN A 2 14.27 -31.04 -13.73
C ASN A 2 15.56 -31.37 -12.96
N GLY A 3 16.60 -30.58 -13.20
CA GLY A 3 17.79 -30.58 -12.37
C GLY A 3 17.42 -30.24 -10.93
N ASN A 4 18.20 -30.72 -10.01
CA ASN A 4 18.01 -30.71 -8.56
C ASN A 4 18.17 -29.27 -7.98
N LEU A 5 17.33 -28.32 -8.41
CA LEU A 5 17.34 -26.92 -7.95
C LEU A 5 16.90 -26.87 -6.47
N LYS A 6 17.82 -27.14 -5.56
CA LYS A 6 17.55 -27.24 -4.10
C LYS A 6 18.12 -26.08 -3.29
N HIS A 7 18.69 -25.08 -3.96
CA HIS A 7 19.25 -23.89 -3.30
C HIS A 7 18.56 -22.63 -3.81
N THR A 8 18.46 -21.66 -2.96
CA THR A 8 17.99 -20.32 -3.31
C THR A 8 19.12 -19.32 -3.11
N GLY A 9 19.14 -18.30 -3.98
CA GLY A 9 20.07 -17.18 -3.89
C GLY A 9 19.31 -15.87 -4.00
N LEU A 10 19.48 -14.99 -3.04
CA LEU A 10 19.01 -13.63 -3.09
C LEU A 10 20.15 -12.72 -3.53
N ILE A 11 19.98 -12.03 -4.64
CA ILE A 11 20.93 -11.06 -5.18
C ILE A 11 20.35 -9.66 -4.99
N LEU A 12 21.10 -8.77 -4.37
CA LEU A 12 20.70 -7.38 -4.12
C LEU A 12 21.72 -6.46 -4.78
N LEU A 13 21.24 -5.55 -5.60
CA LEU A 13 22.01 -4.48 -6.20
C LEU A 13 21.46 -3.13 -5.71
N SER A 14 22.38 -2.22 -5.33
CA SER A 14 21.99 -0.85 -5.02
C SER A 14 23.04 0.14 -5.50
N GLY A 15 22.59 1.25 -6.09
CA GLY A 15 23.54 2.24 -6.61
C GLY A 15 22.86 3.37 -7.35
N VAL A 16 23.64 4.13 -8.09
CA VAL A 16 23.09 5.13 -9.02
C VAL A 16 22.45 4.41 -10.20
N ASP A 17 21.20 4.77 -10.52
CA ASP A 17 20.48 4.17 -11.64
C ASP A 17 21.14 4.52 -12.98
N ALA A 18 21.32 3.52 -13.80
CA ALA A 18 21.84 3.67 -15.15
C ALA A 18 21.25 2.63 -16.11
N PRO A 19 21.07 2.98 -17.38
CA PRO A 19 20.63 2.02 -18.39
C PRO A 19 21.59 0.82 -18.48
N GLY A 20 21.03 -0.39 -18.54
CA GLY A 20 21.80 -1.62 -18.76
C GLY A 20 22.16 -2.42 -17.51
N ILE A 21 21.97 -1.90 -16.29
CA ILE A 21 22.28 -2.62 -15.04
C ILE A 21 21.49 -3.93 -14.97
N THR A 22 20.21 -3.88 -15.21
CA THR A 22 19.33 -5.06 -15.20
C THR A 22 19.73 -6.07 -16.28
N GLU A 23 20.03 -5.60 -17.49
CA GLU A 23 20.51 -6.44 -18.60
C GLU A 23 21.83 -7.12 -18.24
N MET A 24 22.77 -6.38 -17.65
CA MET A 24 24.05 -6.90 -17.22
C MET A 24 23.89 -8.06 -16.23
N LEU A 25 23.02 -7.89 -15.21
CA LEU A 25 22.76 -8.94 -14.23
C LEU A 25 22.24 -10.22 -14.89
N PHE A 26 21.18 -10.08 -15.69
CA PHE A 26 20.55 -11.27 -16.29
C PHE A 26 21.42 -11.90 -17.36
N ARG A 27 22.24 -11.14 -18.08
CA ARG A 27 23.22 -11.66 -19.02
C ARG A 27 24.28 -12.54 -18.33
N VAL A 28 24.78 -12.11 -17.17
CA VAL A 28 25.73 -12.89 -16.38
C VAL A 28 25.11 -14.18 -15.83
N LEU A 29 23.82 -14.12 -15.47
CA LEU A 29 23.10 -15.29 -14.98
C LEU A 29 22.67 -16.28 -16.10
N THR A 30 22.66 -15.87 -17.35
CA THR A 30 22.17 -16.67 -18.48
C THR A 30 22.91 -18.02 -18.69
N PRO A 31 24.24 -18.15 -18.47
CA PRO A 31 24.93 -19.42 -18.63
C PRO A 31 24.56 -20.51 -17.62
N PHE A 32 23.97 -20.10 -16.48
CA PHE A 32 23.60 -21.00 -15.41
C PHE A 32 22.18 -21.54 -15.59
N GLN A 33 21.95 -22.81 -15.20
CA GLN A 33 20.60 -23.35 -15.08
C GLN A 33 19.96 -22.84 -13.81
N ILE A 34 19.24 -21.72 -13.92
CA ILE A 34 18.53 -21.08 -12.81
C ILE A 34 17.05 -20.89 -13.14
N GLU A 35 16.25 -20.79 -12.10
CA GLU A 35 14.87 -20.35 -12.15
C GLU A 35 14.75 -19.02 -11.42
N ILE A 36 14.19 -18.00 -12.06
CA ILE A 36 13.87 -16.73 -11.38
C ILE A 36 12.58 -16.94 -10.63
N VAL A 37 12.63 -16.80 -9.31
CA VAL A 37 11.49 -16.97 -8.41
C VAL A 37 10.77 -15.66 -8.17
N ASP A 38 11.54 -14.60 -7.96
CA ASP A 38 11.02 -13.25 -7.73
C ASP A 38 12.01 -12.21 -8.22
N PHE A 39 11.49 -11.06 -8.61
CA PHE A 39 12.28 -9.97 -9.16
C PHE A 39 11.59 -8.64 -8.86
N GLU A 40 12.27 -7.77 -8.11
CA GLU A 40 11.78 -6.43 -7.79
C GLU A 40 12.81 -5.37 -8.09
N GLN A 41 12.40 -4.31 -8.79
CA GLN A 41 13.21 -3.14 -9.08
C GLN A 41 12.48 -1.87 -8.69
N VAL A 42 13.16 -1.00 -7.96
CA VAL A 42 12.65 0.32 -7.56
C VAL A 42 13.73 1.36 -7.82
N VAL A 43 13.34 2.47 -8.44
CA VAL A 43 14.20 3.64 -8.59
C VAL A 43 13.62 4.80 -7.80
N ILE A 44 14.40 5.35 -6.87
CA ILE A 44 14.02 6.50 -6.04
C ILE A 44 15.12 7.55 -6.16
N ARG A 45 14.81 8.71 -6.76
CA ARG A 45 15.76 9.82 -6.98
C ARG A 45 17.10 9.35 -7.54
N ASP A 46 17.09 8.73 -8.69
CA ASP A 46 18.29 8.21 -9.36
C ASP A 46 19.05 7.13 -8.59
N ARG A 47 18.44 6.51 -7.56
CA ARG A 47 19.00 5.37 -6.83
C ARG A 47 18.19 4.12 -7.15
N LEU A 48 18.86 3.15 -7.75
CA LEU A 48 18.37 1.83 -8.04
C LEU A 48 18.46 0.94 -6.80
N LEU A 49 17.38 0.21 -6.53
CA LEU A 49 17.35 -0.97 -5.68
C LEU A 49 16.79 -2.10 -6.53
N LEU A 50 17.56 -3.15 -6.71
CA LEU A 50 17.18 -4.32 -7.49
C LEU A 50 17.42 -5.56 -6.67
N THR A 51 16.39 -6.40 -6.54
CA THR A 51 16.47 -7.69 -5.86
C THR A 51 16.01 -8.80 -6.78
N VAL A 52 16.75 -9.89 -6.83
CA VAL A 52 16.39 -11.08 -7.59
C VAL A 52 16.54 -12.31 -6.71
N LEU A 53 15.48 -13.07 -6.58
CA LEU A 53 15.48 -14.38 -5.92
C LEU A 53 15.55 -15.48 -6.99
N ILE A 54 16.58 -16.29 -6.92
CA ILE A 54 16.82 -17.38 -7.88
C ILE A 54 16.80 -18.73 -7.19
N LYS A 55 16.43 -19.78 -7.93
CA LYS A 55 16.72 -21.18 -7.61
C LYS A 55 17.81 -21.69 -8.53
N PHE A 56 18.71 -22.45 -7.96
CA PHE A 56 19.86 -22.96 -8.70
C PHE A 56 20.41 -24.28 -8.12
N ASP A 57 21.31 -24.94 -8.82
CA ASP A 57 22.05 -26.09 -8.32
C ASP A 57 23.25 -25.63 -7.49
N GLN A 58 23.42 -26.17 -6.29
CA GLN A 58 24.51 -25.84 -5.36
C GLN A 58 25.88 -25.83 -6.03
N ALA A 59 26.11 -26.71 -7.00
CA ALA A 59 27.38 -26.78 -7.72
C ALA A 59 27.75 -25.48 -8.44
N HIS A 60 26.78 -24.61 -8.73
CA HIS A 60 26.98 -23.34 -9.42
C HIS A 60 27.16 -22.14 -8.49
N GLN A 61 27.02 -22.31 -7.16
CA GLN A 61 27.04 -21.19 -6.21
C GLN A 61 28.27 -20.29 -6.36
N SER A 62 29.47 -20.87 -6.25
CA SER A 62 30.72 -20.13 -6.32
C SER A 62 30.90 -19.43 -7.67
N ALA A 63 30.54 -20.09 -8.78
CA ALA A 63 30.64 -19.50 -10.09
C ALA A 63 29.65 -18.33 -10.29
N ILE A 64 28.43 -18.44 -9.78
CA ILE A 64 27.44 -17.33 -9.81
C ILE A 64 27.98 -16.16 -8.97
N GLU A 65 28.50 -16.41 -7.78
CA GLU A 65 29.07 -15.40 -6.89
C GLU A 65 30.23 -14.65 -7.55
N ASP A 66 31.18 -15.39 -8.12
CA ASP A 66 32.35 -14.83 -8.79
C ASP A 66 31.96 -14.02 -10.03
N ASP A 67 31.11 -14.58 -10.90
CA ASP A 67 30.74 -13.93 -12.16
C ASP A 67 29.92 -12.66 -11.92
N VAL A 68 28.95 -12.68 -10.99
CA VAL A 68 28.16 -11.50 -10.63
C VAL A 68 29.06 -10.44 -9.96
N THR A 69 29.94 -10.85 -9.03
CA THR A 69 30.87 -9.92 -8.38
C THR A 69 31.79 -9.25 -9.39
N ASN A 70 32.37 -10.01 -10.32
CA ASN A 70 33.25 -9.48 -11.36
C ASN A 70 32.54 -8.52 -12.31
N ALA A 71 31.28 -8.83 -12.68
CA ALA A 71 30.50 -7.97 -13.57
C ALA A 71 30.22 -6.59 -12.98
N PHE A 72 30.01 -6.52 -11.66
CA PHE A 72 29.64 -5.27 -10.98
C PHE A 72 30.82 -4.56 -10.27
N LYS A 73 32.03 -5.13 -10.28
CA LYS A 73 33.19 -4.63 -9.56
C LYS A 73 33.51 -3.16 -9.76
N ASP A 74 33.41 -2.68 -11.01
CA ASP A 74 33.76 -1.30 -11.38
C ASP A 74 32.52 -0.47 -11.78
N SER A 75 31.32 -0.96 -11.49
CA SER A 75 30.06 -0.35 -11.91
C SER A 75 29.58 0.79 -10.99
N GLY A 76 30.14 0.91 -9.79
CA GLY A 76 29.63 1.79 -8.74
C GLY A 76 28.30 1.31 -8.13
N ILE A 77 27.95 0.04 -8.37
CA ILE A 77 26.80 -0.65 -7.77
C ILE A 77 27.26 -1.49 -6.58
N ASP A 78 26.65 -1.28 -5.45
CA ASP A 78 26.83 -2.13 -4.27
C ASP A 78 26.10 -3.46 -4.49
N LEU A 79 26.79 -4.56 -4.27
CA LEU A 79 26.28 -5.90 -4.44
C LEU A 79 26.27 -6.64 -3.10
N ALA A 80 25.15 -7.29 -2.78
CA ALA A 80 25.08 -8.28 -1.71
C ALA A 80 24.41 -9.55 -2.22
N MET A 81 24.89 -10.70 -1.80
CA MET A 81 24.31 -11.99 -2.14
C MET A 81 24.15 -12.83 -0.87
N ASP A 82 23.03 -13.54 -0.78
CA ASP A 82 22.74 -14.48 0.30
C ASP A 82 22.26 -15.80 -0.29
N PHE A 83 22.96 -16.88 0.00
CA PHE A 83 22.66 -18.21 -0.53
C PHE A 83 22.24 -19.15 0.61
N ALA A 84 21.14 -19.84 0.43
CA ALA A 84 20.60 -20.77 1.42
C ALA A 84 20.18 -22.10 0.81
N PRO A 85 20.43 -23.21 1.52
CA PRO A 85 19.90 -24.50 1.12
C PRO A 85 18.38 -24.54 1.29
N GLY A 86 17.69 -25.24 0.38
CA GLY A 86 16.24 -25.43 0.44
C GLY A 86 15.45 -24.50 -0.43
N ASP A 87 14.14 -24.74 -0.44
CA ASP A 87 13.16 -23.94 -1.21
C ASP A 87 12.60 -22.81 -0.32
N HIS A 88 13.31 -21.71 -0.23
CA HIS A 88 12.87 -20.50 0.49
C HIS A 88 11.91 -19.63 -0.35
N THR A 89 11.20 -20.24 -1.30
CA THR A 89 10.27 -19.55 -2.20
C THR A 89 8.89 -19.33 -1.60
N SER A 90 8.64 -19.77 -0.38
CA SER A 90 7.39 -19.48 0.30
C SER A 90 7.27 -17.97 0.53
N GLY A 91 6.80 -17.28 -0.50
CA GLY A 91 6.36 -15.90 -0.39
C GLY A 91 5.41 -15.81 0.80
N LYS A 92 5.71 -14.95 1.74
CA LYS A 92 4.77 -14.63 2.82
C LYS A 92 3.50 -14.14 2.12
N ASN A 93 2.45 -14.95 2.17
CA ASN A 93 1.16 -14.52 1.66
C ASN A 93 0.61 -13.47 2.63
N SER A 94 0.85 -12.20 2.32
CA SER A 94 0.25 -11.10 3.05
C SER A 94 -1.26 -11.29 3.09
N ASN A 95 -1.83 -11.29 4.28
CA ASN A 95 -3.24 -11.56 4.50
C ASN A 95 -4.04 -10.32 4.90
N LEU A 96 -3.35 -9.21 5.16
CA LEU A 96 -3.94 -7.89 5.37
C LEU A 96 -3.36 -6.87 4.41
N HIS A 97 -4.19 -5.94 4.03
CA HIS A 97 -3.85 -4.78 3.23
C HIS A 97 -4.29 -3.52 3.96
N LEU A 98 -3.36 -2.59 4.17
CA LEU A 98 -3.61 -1.33 4.83
C LEU A 98 -3.31 -0.20 3.86
N VAL A 99 -4.19 0.79 3.81
CA VAL A 99 -4.01 2.01 3.02
C VAL A 99 -3.99 3.19 3.96
N VAL A 100 -3.02 4.08 3.78
CA VAL A 100 -2.89 5.34 4.49
C VAL A 100 -3.01 6.47 3.49
N LEU A 101 -3.91 7.41 3.76
CA LEU A 101 -4.12 8.62 2.96
C LEU A 101 -3.87 9.84 3.82
N ALA A 102 -3.13 10.82 3.29
CA ALA A 102 -2.89 12.09 3.96
C ALA A 102 -2.35 13.15 3.00
N GLU A 103 -2.56 14.42 3.30
CA GLU A 103 -1.85 15.52 2.63
C GLU A 103 -0.36 15.49 2.94
N GLN A 104 -0.01 15.12 4.18
CA GLN A 104 1.36 14.97 4.65
C GLN A 104 1.47 13.80 5.62
N ILE A 105 2.39 12.90 5.37
CA ILE A 105 2.68 11.77 6.26
C ILE A 105 3.90 12.10 7.12
N ARG A 106 3.70 12.15 8.44
CA ARG A 106 4.77 12.40 9.41
C ARG A 106 5.41 11.08 9.85
N PRO A 107 6.74 11.04 10.11
CA PRO A 107 7.42 9.84 10.57
C PRO A 107 6.78 9.18 11.79
N ILE A 108 6.28 10.00 12.73
CA ILE A 108 5.63 9.49 13.94
C ILE A 108 4.35 8.68 13.64
N ALA A 109 3.57 9.07 12.63
CA ALA A 109 2.39 8.32 12.22
C ALA A 109 2.78 6.93 11.70
N ILE A 110 3.80 6.84 10.85
CA ILE A 110 4.33 5.56 10.36
C ILE A 110 4.86 4.70 11.51
N ALA A 111 5.59 5.31 12.47
CA ALA A 111 6.08 4.59 13.64
C ALA A 111 4.93 4.01 14.49
N LYS A 112 3.84 4.75 14.67
CA LYS A 112 2.65 4.27 15.39
C LYS A 112 1.94 3.14 14.65
N ILE A 113 1.79 3.26 13.33
CA ILE A 113 1.25 2.20 12.48
C ILE A 113 2.09 0.92 12.61
N ALA A 114 3.41 1.03 12.44
CA ALA A 114 4.32 -0.11 12.53
C ALA A 114 4.31 -0.75 13.94
N ASN A 115 4.29 0.07 14.99
CA ASN A 115 4.19 -0.41 16.38
C ASN A 115 2.88 -1.18 16.60
N LEU A 116 1.77 -0.66 16.08
CA LEU A 116 0.48 -1.34 16.21
C LEU A 116 0.47 -2.68 15.47
N ILE A 117 1.02 -2.74 14.25
CA ILE A 117 1.18 -3.99 13.50
C ILE A 117 2.03 -4.99 14.30
N GLN A 118 3.15 -4.54 14.85
CA GLN A 118 4.03 -5.37 15.69
C GLN A 118 3.33 -5.89 16.95
N LYS A 119 2.54 -5.05 17.64
CA LYS A 119 1.73 -5.43 18.83
C LYS A 119 0.85 -6.64 18.53
N TYR A 120 0.31 -6.72 17.32
CA TYR A 120 -0.49 -7.83 16.84
C TYR A 120 0.35 -8.94 16.15
N LYS A 121 1.67 -8.96 16.38
CA LYS A 121 2.61 -9.94 15.80
C LYS A 121 2.55 -9.99 14.27
N GLY A 122 2.19 -8.86 13.65
CA GLY A 122 2.21 -8.69 12.22
C GLY A 122 3.60 -8.29 11.73
N ASN A 123 3.88 -8.60 10.47
CA ASN A 123 5.04 -8.14 9.72
C ASN A 123 4.60 -7.32 8.53
N ILE A 124 5.28 -6.22 8.29
CA ILE A 124 5.11 -5.43 7.07
C ILE A 124 5.98 -6.08 6.00
N ASP A 125 5.36 -6.64 4.98
CA ASP A 125 6.06 -7.36 3.91
C ASP A 125 6.46 -6.41 2.78
N ARG A 126 5.60 -5.41 2.50
CA ARG A 126 5.81 -4.44 1.43
C ARG A 126 5.14 -3.11 1.78
N VAL A 127 5.79 -2.00 1.40
CA VAL A 127 5.16 -0.67 1.41
C VAL A 127 5.35 -0.04 0.03
N ARG A 128 4.27 0.51 -0.52
CA ARG A 128 4.30 1.21 -1.81
C ARG A 128 3.59 2.54 -1.70
N ARG A 129 4.14 3.55 -2.36
CA ARG A 129 3.42 4.79 -2.61
C ARG A 129 2.66 4.65 -3.92
N THR A 130 1.34 4.83 -3.87
CA THR A 130 0.44 4.72 -5.03
C THR A 130 -0.06 6.08 -5.52
N SER A 131 0.07 7.12 -4.69
CA SER A 131 -0.20 8.51 -5.07
C SER A 131 0.71 9.46 -4.29
N ASP A 132 1.03 10.62 -4.87
CA ASP A 132 1.82 11.68 -4.27
C ASP A 132 1.14 13.07 -4.34
N HIS A 133 0.14 13.24 -5.18
CA HIS A 133 -0.59 14.49 -5.33
C HIS A 133 -2.03 14.23 -5.80
N PRO A 134 -3.06 14.94 -5.31
CA PRO A 134 -3.02 15.94 -4.22
C PRO A 134 -2.89 15.32 -2.83
N ILE A 135 -3.10 14.01 -2.70
CA ILE A 135 -3.04 13.25 -1.46
C ILE A 135 -1.99 12.14 -1.61
N ILE A 136 -1.14 12.02 -0.61
CA ILE A 136 -0.20 10.90 -0.53
C ILE A 136 -0.99 9.65 -0.14
N ALA A 137 -0.82 8.58 -0.93
CA ALA A 137 -1.36 7.27 -0.63
C ALA A 137 -0.23 6.26 -0.46
N LEU A 138 -0.17 5.61 0.71
CA LEU A 138 0.71 4.49 0.98
C LEU A 138 -0.10 3.22 1.16
N GLU A 139 0.33 2.16 0.51
CA GLU A 139 -0.21 0.81 0.66
C GLU A 139 0.80 -0.07 1.39
N PHE A 140 0.31 -0.82 2.37
CA PHE A 140 1.08 -1.79 3.14
C PHE A 140 0.49 -3.17 2.92
N ASP A 141 1.32 -4.11 2.52
CA ASP A 141 0.99 -5.53 2.52
C ASP A 141 1.57 -6.13 3.81
N ILE A 142 0.73 -6.83 4.57
CA ILE A 142 1.04 -7.26 5.93
C ILE A 142 0.73 -8.74 6.07
N THR A 143 1.65 -9.52 6.64
CA THR A 143 1.42 -10.88 7.10
C THR A 143 1.21 -10.87 8.60
N ALA A 144 0.06 -11.38 9.05
CA ALA A 144 -0.20 -11.53 10.48
C ALA A 144 -1.21 -12.63 10.76
N LYS A 145 -1.22 -13.13 11.99
CA LYS A 145 -2.20 -14.12 12.44
C LYS A 145 -3.33 -13.41 13.16
N PHE A 146 -4.44 -13.18 12.47
CA PHE A 146 -5.63 -12.54 13.03
C PHE A 146 -6.83 -13.49 12.97
N ASP A 147 -7.61 -13.49 14.04
CA ASP A 147 -9.02 -13.85 14.01
C ASP A 147 -9.90 -12.61 13.72
N GLU A 148 -11.21 -12.78 13.61
CA GLU A 148 -12.10 -11.67 13.28
C GLU A 148 -12.21 -10.62 14.38
N ASP A 149 -12.11 -11.02 15.64
CA ASP A 149 -12.22 -10.11 16.76
C ASP A 149 -10.95 -9.26 16.91
N SER A 150 -9.78 -9.85 16.72
CA SER A 150 -8.51 -9.13 16.66
C SER A 150 -8.47 -8.13 15.51
N LEU A 151 -9.06 -8.45 14.36
CA LEU A 151 -9.14 -7.52 13.24
C LEU A 151 -10.03 -6.31 13.56
N LYS A 152 -11.19 -6.51 14.18
CA LYS A 152 -12.06 -5.41 14.61
C LYS A 152 -11.39 -4.51 15.65
N LEU A 153 -10.64 -5.11 16.58
CA LEU A 153 -9.89 -4.35 17.56
C LEU A 153 -8.77 -3.53 16.91
N LEU A 154 -8.01 -4.14 15.99
CA LEU A 154 -7.00 -3.47 15.21
C LEU A 154 -7.57 -2.29 14.40
N GLN A 155 -8.75 -2.45 13.79
CA GLN A 155 -9.44 -1.37 13.07
C GLN A 155 -9.77 -0.19 13.98
N ARG A 156 -10.24 -0.45 15.22
CA ARG A 156 -10.52 0.59 16.20
C ARG A 156 -9.26 1.33 16.64
N GLU A 157 -8.17 0.60 16.88
CA GLU A 157 -6.89 1.22 17.26
C GLU A 157 -6.31 2.05 16.08
N PHE A 158 -6.47 1.62 14.84
CA PHE A 158 -6.12 2.44 13.68
C PHE A 158 -6.97 3.70 13.56
N ALA A 159 -8.27 3.63 13.87
CA ALA A 159 -9.14 4.81 13.88
C ALA A 159 -8.67 5.85 14.91
N ALA A 160 -8.15 5.43 16.06
CA ALA A 160 -7.53 6.35 17.02
C ALA A 160 -6.29 7.03 16.44
N ILE A 161 -5.40 6.27 15.80
CA ILE A 161 -4.21 6.83 15.12
C ILE A 161 -4.64 7.82 14.02
N SER A 162 -5.69 7.49 13.23
CA SER A 162 -6.23 8.39 12.20
C SER A 162 -6.59 9.75 12.77
N ASN A 163 -7.34 9.77 13.86
CA ASN A 163 -7.77 11.02 14.53
C ASN A 163 -6.57 11.81 15.11
N ASP A 164 -5.65 11.12 15.80
CA ASP A 164 -4.52 11.77 16.48
C ASP A 164 -3.54 12.42 15.50
N TYR A 165 -3.38 11.83 14.32
CA TYR A 165 -2.36 12.25 13.34
C TYR A 165 -2.94 12.89 12.07
N ARG A 166 -4.27 13.03 11.97
CA ARG A 166 -4.98 13.58 10.80
C ARG A 166 -4.60 12.88 9.51
N ILE A 167 -4.69 11.56 9.54
CA ILE A 167 -4.47 10.67 8.40
C ILE A 167 -5.65 9.72 8.30
N ASP A 168 -5.99 9.26 7.11
CA ASP A 168 -6.99 8.22 6.93
C ASP A 168 -6.32 6.87 6.84
N ILE A 169 -6.81 5.91 7.61
CA ILE A 169 -6.30 4.54 7.60
C ILE A 169 -7.44 3.57 7.34
N ALA A 170 -7.31 2.76 6.30
CA ALA A 170 -8.20 1.65 6.01
C ALA A 170 -7.43 0.34 6.04
N VAL A 171 -7.94 -0.67 6.76
CA VAL A 171 -7.37 -2.01 6.79
C VAL A 171 -8.42 -3.05 6.42
N GLN A 172 -8.04 -4.00 5.57
CA GLN A 172 -8.91 -5.06 5.08
C GLN A 172 -8.12 -6.35 4.80
N LYS A 173 -8.83 -7.48 4.80
CA LYS A 173 -8.24 -8.75 4.38
C LYS A 173 -7.85 -8.68 2.89
N THR A 174 -6.71 -9.27 2.55
CA THR A 174 -6.33 -9.47 1.15
C THR A 174 -7.21 -10.52 0.47
N GLY A 175 -7.17 -10.59 -0.84
CA GLY A 175 -7.85 -11.63 -1.61
C GLY A 175 -8.61 -11.09 -2.82
N LEU A 176 -9.26 -12.02 -3.54
CA LEU A 176 -9.99 -11.71 -4.78
C LEU A 176 -11.16 -10.75 -4.55
N ILE A 177 -11.83 -10.84 -3.39
CA ILE A 177 -12.96 -9.97 -3.04
C ILE A 177 -12.55 -8.49 -3.04
N ARG A 178 -11.31 -8.18 -2.60
CA ARG A 178 -10.78 -6.80 -2.65
C ARG A 178 -10.55 -6.32 -4.08
N ARG A 179 -10.03 -7.19 -4.94
CA ARG A 179 -9.63 -6.85 -6.31
C ARG A 179 -10.78 -6.92 -7.32
N ALA A 180 -11.83 -7.68 -7.01
CA ALA A 180 -12.95 -7.96 -7.93
C ALA A 180 -14.15 -7.04 -7.68
N LYS A 181 -13.95 -5.79 -7.30
CA LYS A 181 -15.05 -4.82 -7.18
C LYS A 181 -15.62 -4.52 -8.56
N ARG A 182 -16.94 -4.74 -8.72
CA ARG A 182 -17.66 -4.53 -9.98
C ARG A 182 -18.62 -3.33 -9.91
N VAL A 183 -18.89 -2.86 -8.71
CA VAL A 183 -19.80 -1.74 -8.47
C VAL A 183 -19.10 -0.72 -7.60
N VAL A 184 -19.13 0.54 -8.02
CA VAL A 184 -18.71 1.69 -7.24
C VAL A 184 -19.95 2.53 -7.01
N LEU A 185 -20.28 2.75 -5.74
CA LEU A 185 -21.36 3.65 -5.33
C LEU A 185 -20.69 4.90 -4.76
N LEU A 186 -21.08 6.05 -5.29
CA LEU A 186 -20.61 7.36 -4.84
C LEU A 186 -21.81 8.11 -4.31
N ASP A 187 -21.68 8.66 -3.11
CA ASP A 187 -22.61 9.67 -2.62
C ASP A 187 -22.43 10.96 -3.42
N MET A 188 -23.48 11.73 -3.57
CA MET A 188 -23.44 12.95 -4.38
C MET A 188 -22.98 14.14 -3.54
N ASP A 189 -23.74 14.43 -2.49
CA ASP A 189 -23.58 15.64 -1.70
C ASP A 189 -22.30 15.58 -0.86
N SER A 190 -21.51 16.64 -0.88
CA SER A 190 -20.23 16.74 -0.18
C SER A 190 -19.23 15.59 -0.47
N THR A 191 -19.51 14.78 -1.49
CA THR A 191 -18.66 13.64 -1.92
C THR A 191 -18.30 13.74 -3.40
N LEU A 192 -19.26 13.60 -4.32
CA LEU A 192 -19.03 13.74 -5.75
C LEU A 192 -18.96 15.21 -6.17
N ILE A 193 -19.75 16.03 -5.51
CA ILE A 193 -19.75 17.49 -5.61
C ILE A 193 -19.41 18.09 -4.24
N GLN A 194 -18.95 19.33 -4.23
CA GLN A 194 -18.56 20.02 -3.00
C GLN A 194 -19.75 20.58 -2.21
N GLN A 195 -20.87 20.74 -2.90
CA GLN A 195 -22.08 21.38 -2.39
C GLN A 195 -23.11 20.35 -1.95
N GLU A 196 -24.07 20.80 -1.16
CA GLU A 196 -25.32 20.11 -0.89
C GLU A 196 -26.36 20.53 -1.95
N VAL A 197 -26.98 19.56 -2.64
CA VAL A 197 -27.95 19.87 -3.72
C VAL A 197 -29.14 20.68 -3.19
N ILE A 198 -29.61 20.38 -1.98
CA ILE A 198 -30.74 21.10 -1.38
C ILE A 198 -30.42 22.58 -1.15
N ASP A 199 -29.17 22.92 -0.81
CA ASP A 199 -28.72 24.28 -0.61
C ASP A 199 -28.66 25.03 -1.95
N LEU A 200 -28.16 24.39 -2.99
CA LEU A 200 -28.16 24.97 -4.36
C LEU A 200 -29.57 25.26 -4.88
N LEU A 201 -30.52 24.35 -4.59
CA LEU A 201 -31.93 24.57 -4.94
C LEU A 201 -32.51 25.71 -4.13
N ALA A 202 -32.25 25.80 -2.84
CA ALA A 202 -32.72 26.84 -1.96
C ALA A 202 -32.23 28.24 -2.39
N ASP A 203 -30.98 28.35 -2.76
CA ASP A 203 -30.39 29.59 -3.28
C ASP A 203 -31.06 30.02 -4.60
N LYS A 204 -31.32 29.05 -5.47
CA LYS A 204 -31.96 29.29 -6.76
C LYS A 204 -33.39 29.87 -6.62
N VAL A 205 -34.13 29.45 -5.59
CA VAL A 205 -35.50 29.96 -5.32
C VAL A 205 -35.53 31.08 -4.26
N GLY A 206 -34.35 31.52 -3.77
CA GLY A 206 -34.22 32.66 -2.87
C GLY A 206 -34.55 32.36 -1.41
N VAL A 207 -34.52 31.10 -0.99
CA VAL A 207 -34.78 30.69 0.41
C VAL A 207 -33.55 30.11 1.12
N GLY A 208 -32.34 30.28 0.57
CA GLY A 208 -31.09 29.72 1.06
C GLY A 208 -30.84 29.97 2.53
N GLU A 209 -30.98 31.22 3.02
CA GLU A 209 -30.78 31.53 4.44
C GLU A 209 -31.72 30.76 5.39
N LYS A 210 -32.94 30.48 4.96
CA LYS A 210 -33.92 29.75 5.78
C LYS A 210 -33.56 28.28 5.84
N VAL A 211 -33.16 27.70 4.73
CA VAL A 211 -32.71 26.29 4.62
C VAL A 211 -31.43 26.08 5.44
N SER A 212 -30.48 26.99 5.34
CA SER A 212 -29.23 26.93 6.12
C SER A 212 -29.48 26.90 7.63
N LYS A 213 -30.37 27.73 8.15
CA LYS A 213 -30.76 27.75 9.56
C LYS A 213 -31.35 26.43 10.05
N ILE A 214 -32.20 25.80 9.21
CA ILE A 214 -32.75 24.48 9.54
C ILE A 214 -31.68 23.41 9.55
N THR A 215 -30.74 23.46 8.60
CA THR A 215 -29.60 22.54 8.52
C THR A 215 -28.71 22.68 9.77
N GLU A 216 -28.37 23.91 10.17
CA GLU A 216 -27.59 24.17 11.40
C GLU A 216 -28.28 23.62 12.66
N SER A 217 -29.61 23.81 12.76
CA SER A 217 -30.38 23.27 13.88
C SER A 217 -30.38 21.75 13.93
N ALA A 218 -30.47 21.09 12.77
CA ALA A 218 -30.35 19.65 12.68
C ALA A 218 -28.93 19.14 13.07
N MET A 219 -27.89 19.84 12.61
CA MET A 219 -26.50 19.50 12.97
C MET A 219 -26.19 19.66 14.45
N ARG A 220 -26.84 20.62 15.13
CA ARG A 220 -26.76 20.74 16.60
C ARG A 220 -27.57 19.69 17.36
N GLY A 221 -28.41 18.92 16.66
CA GLY A 221 -29.28 17.91 17.26
C GLY A 221 -30.60 18.49 17.85
N ASP A 222 -30.94 19.75 17.53
CA ASP A 222 -32.16 20.42 18.00
C ASP A 222 -33.41 19.83 17.33
N ILE A 223 -33.28 19.33 16.11
CA ILE A 223 -34.31 18.65 15.34
C ILE A 223 -33.77 17.39 14.69
N ASP A 224 -34.64 16.38 14.50
CA ASP A 224 -34.26 15.14 13.84
C ASP A 224 -34.16 15.32 12.30
N PHE A 225 -33.49 14.37 11.65
CA PHE A 225 -33.26 14.42 10.19
C PHE A 225 -34.57 14.47 9.39
N THR A 226 -35.59 13.70 9.78
CA THR A 226 -36.87 13.63 9.04
C THR A 226 -37.62 14.94 9.10
N THR A 227 -37.66 15.58 10.27
CA THR A 227 -38.26 16.90 10.46
C THR A 227 -37.51 17.97 9.68
N SER A 228 -36.18 17.99 9.82
CA SER A 228 -35.34 18.93 9.07
C SER A 228 -35.53 18.80 7.54
N LEU A 229 -35.55 17.57 7.03
CA LEU A 229 -35.76 17.35 5.59
C LEU A 229 -37.13 17.86 5.12
N LYS A 230 -38.20 17.55 5.87
CA LYS A 230 -39.57 18.03 5.53
C LYS A 230 -39.65 19.54 5.53
N GLU A 231 -39.10 20.21 6.54
CA GLU A 231 -39.10 21.65 6.64
C GLU A 231 -38.34 22.33 5.50
N ARG A 232 -37.16 21.79 5.14
CA ARG A 232 -36.36 22.32 4.03
C ARG A 232 -37.03 22.12 2.70
N VAL A 233 -37.61 20.94 2.44
CA VAL A 233 -38.33 20.66 1.19
C VAL A 233 -39.58 21.52 1.07
N ALA A 234 -40.31 21.76 2.15
CA ALA A 234 -41.51 22.63 2.14
C ALA A 234 -41.21 24.09 1.77
N LEU A 235 -39.97 24.54 1.98
CA LEU A 235 -39.55 25.89 1.55
C LEU A 235 -39.21 25.99 0.06
N LEU A 236 -39.00 24.85 -0.61
CA LEU A 236 -38.69 24.78 -2.05
C LEU A 236 -39.93 24.67 -2.93
N ALA A 237 -41.12 24.42 -2.35
CA ALA A 237 -42.40 24.32 -3.03
C ALA A 237 -43.08 25.73 -3.18
#